data_fb7b9b64d130bcae7e33bf5e89d7dcca
#
_entry.id   fb7b9b64d130bcae7e33bf5e89d7dcca
#
_cell.length_a   1.000
_cell.length_b   1.000
_cell.length_c   1.000
_cell.angle_alpha   90.00
_cell.angle_beta   90.00
_cell.angle_gamma   90.00
#
_symmetry.space_group_name_H-M   'P 1'
#
loop_
_entity.id
_entity.type
_entity.pdbx_description
1 polymer ?
#
loop_
_entity_poly.entity_id
_entity_poly.type
_entity_poly.pdbx_seq_one_letter_code
_entity_poly.pdbx_strand_id
1 'polypeptide(L)'
;MKTATMLGSFAALTIIVVGGAMAEPQRQSGGEAHRPPPPHPAETHAGPRGYDRVAEPHGWNTRPANFDRGAYQHNFQAARRFKIGPYHRPVGWAAHRWAFGQILPRAYFASSYLIADYWLFALEVPPAGYEWVRDDTDALLVSTDTGEILQVEYDVFG
;
A
#
# COMPACT_ATOMS: atom_id res chain seq x y z
N MET A 1 38.39 -36.58 23.96
CA MET A 1 38.09 -37.89 24.59
C MET A 1 36.57 -38.14 24.48
N LYS A 2 36.25 -39.32 23.91
CA LYS A 2 34.97 -40.03 23.93
C LYS A 2 33.82 -39.51 23.08
N THR A 3 33.80 -40.10 21.91
CA THR A 3 32.76 -40.59 21.03
C THR A 3 31.53 -41.21 21.70
N ALA A 4 30.35 -40.97 21.18
CA ALA A 4 29.24 -41.94 21.22
C ALA A 4 28.35 -41.79 19.98
N THR A 5 28.56 -42.72 19.09
CA THR A 5 27.72 -43.09 17.96
C THR A 5 26.51 -43.87 18.47
N MET A 6 25.29 -43.58 18.01
CA MET A 6 24.18 -44.51 18.07
C MET A 6 23.46 -44.58 16.72
N LEU A 7 23.72 -45.67 16.04
CA LEU A 7 22.91 -46.21 14.95
C LEU A 7 21.59 -46.75 15.53
N GLY A 8 20.48 -46.39 14.93
CA GLY A 8 19.18 -47.01 15.15
C GLY A 8 18.55 -47.37 13.81
N SER A 9 18.76 -48.61 13.42
CA SER A 9 18.11 -49.29 12.29
C SER A 9 16.69 -49.65 12.68
N PHE A 10 15.70 -49.27 11.92
CA PHE A 10 14.36 -49.92 11.97
C PHE A 10 13.86 -50.28 10.59
N ALA A 11 13.42 -51.53 10.55
CA ALA A 11 13.10 -52.39 9.46
C ALA A 11 11.89 -51.94 8.60
N ALA A 12 11.99 -52.30 7.34
CA ALA A 12 10.91 -52.28 6.37
C ALA A 12 9.76 -53.22 6.78
N LEU A 13 8.53 -52.77 6.68
CA LEU A 13 7.37 -53.61 6.63
C LEU A 13 6.63 -53.35 5.30
N THR A 14 6.84 -54.24 4.36
CA THR A 14 6.14 -54.32 3.08
C THR A 14 4.77 -54.97 3.31
N ILE A 15 3.69 -54.25 3.12
CA ILE A 15 2.35 -54.80 3.01
C ILE A 15 1.90 -54.68 1.56
N ILE A 16 1.86 -55.81 0.86
CA ILE A 16 1.22 -55.98 -0.45
C ILE A 16 -0.27 -56.20 -0.18
N VAL A 17 -1.11 -55.28 -0.62
CA VAL A 17 -2.54 -55.52 -0.74
C VAL A 17 -2.89 -55.53 -2.22
N VAL A 18 -3.13 -56.71 -2.74
CA VAL A 18 -3.77 -56.98 -4.03
C VAL A 18 -5.29 -56.91 -3.80
N GLY A 19 -5.98 -56.12 -4.61
CA GLY A 19 -7.43 -56.20 -4.58
C GLY A 19 -8.15 -55.10 -5.34
N GLY A 20 -8.71 -55.46 -6.49
CA GLY A 20 -9.97 -54.94 -6.98
C GLY A 20 -9.93 -53.72 -7.89
N ALA A 21 -9.83 -53.95 -9.19
CA ALA A 21 -10.25 -53.00 -10.20
C ALA A 21 -11.77 -52.81 -10.12
N MET A 22 -12.21 -51.66 -9.64
CA MET A 22 -13.55 -51.12 -9.90
C MET A 22 -13.36 -49.89 -10.80
N ALA A 23 -13.83 -50.03 -12.05
CA ALA A 23 -13.89 -48.92 -13.00
C ALA A 23 -14.93 -47.89 -12.51
N GLU A 24 -14.48 -46.78 -12.01
CA GLU A 24 -15.33 -45.62 -11.85
C GLU A 24 -15.53 -44.91 -13.19
N PRO A 25 -16.77 -44.53 -13.54
CA PRO A 25 -16.99 -43.77 -14.74
C PRO A 25 -16.35 -42.37 -14.59
N GLN A 26 -15.40 -42.08 -15.49
CA GLN A 26 -14.87 -40.70 -15.64
C GLN A 26 -16.02 -39.73 -15.90
N ARG A 27 -16.40 -38.99 -14.87
CA ARG A 27 -17.08 -37.74 -15.08
C ARG A 27 -16.12 -36.79 -15.82
N GLN A 28 -16.39 -36.59 -17.08
CA GLN A 28 -15.85 -35.47 -17.82
C GLN A 28 -16.31 -34.22 -17.08
N SER A 29 -15.44 -33.67 -16.22
CA SER A 29 -15.59 -32.30 -15.75
C SER A 29 -15.37 -31.41 -16.97
N GLY A 30 -16.48 -30.94 -17.51
CA GLY A 30 -16.47 -29.89 -18.53
C GLY A 30 -15.59 -28.76 -18.00
N GLY A 31 -14.53 -28.45 -18.75
CA GLY A 31 -13.70 -27.28 -18.47
C GLY A 31 -14.57 -26.04 -18.42
N GLU A 32 -14.90 -25.57 -17.25
CA GLU A 32 -15.36 -24.23 -17.06
C GLU A 32 -14.24 -23.34 -17.58
N ALA A 33 -14.44 -22.86 -18.79
CA ALA A 33 -13.60 -21.81 -19.35
C ALA A 33 -13.56 -20.69 -18.31
N HIS A 34 -12.39 -20.50 -17.72
CA HIS A 34 -12.11 -19.45 -16.75
C HIS A 34 -12.41 -18.11 -17.45
N ARG A 35 -13.66 -17.66 -17.32
CA ARG A 35 -14.10 -16.38 -17.81
C ARG A 35 -13.31 -15.36 -16.99
N PRO A 36 -12.45 -14.55 -17.59
CA PRO A 36 -11.79 -13.49 -16.83
C PRO A 36 -12.87 -12.67 -16.12
N PRO A 37 -12.67 -12.27 -14.86
CA PRO A 37 -13.61 -11.43 -14.16
C PRO A 37 -13.87 -10.18 -15.02
N PRO A 38 -15.10 -9.67 -15.04
CA PRO A 38 -15.40 -8.45 -15.75
C PRO A 38 -14.44 -7.36 -15.27
N PRO A 39 -13.94 -6.49 -16.16
CA PRO A 39 -13.11 -5.38 -15.74
C PRO A 39 -13.88 -4.64 -14.66
N HIS A 40 -13.24 -4.50 -13.49
CA HIS A 40 -13.79 -3.67 -12.44
C HIS A 40 -14.06 -2.30 -13.07
N PRO A 41 -15.26 -1.70 -12.85
CA PRO A 41 -15.45 -0.31 -13.24
C PRO A 41 -14.26 0.46 -12.64
N ALA A 42 -13.58 1.24 -13.46
CA ALA A 42 -12.56 2.14 -12.96
C ALA A 42 -13.21 2.90 -11.80
N GLU A 43 -12.72 2.67 -10.58
CA GLU A 43 -13.17 3.44 -9.44
C GLU A 43 -12.84 4.88 -9.78
N THR A 44 -13.85 5.61 -10.19
CA THR A 44 -13.75 7.05 -10.37
C THR A 44 -13.56 7.58 -8.95
N HIS A 45 -12.31 7.82 -8.59
CA HIS A 45 -11.99 8.51 -7.35
C HIS A 45 -12.66 9.86 -7.44
N ALA A 46 -13.83 9.98 -6.80
CA ALA A 46 -14.52 11.24 -6.73
C ALA A 46 -13.65 12.18 -5.91
N GLY A 47 -12.91 13.04 -6.58
CA GLY A 47 -12.11 14.07 -5.96
C GLY A 47 -12.96 14.95 -5.03
N PRO A 48 -12.34 15.74 -4.16
CA PRO A 48 -13.06 16.67 -3.28
C PRO A 48 -13.98 17.57 -4.10
N ARG A 49 -15.19 17.83 -3.61
CA ARG A 49 -16.20 18.62 -4.31
C ARG A 49 -15.61 19.93 -4.86
N GLY A 50 -15.70 20.12 -6.15
CA GLY A 50 -15.14 21.29 -6.85
C GLY A 50 -13.83 21.00 -7.60
N TYR A 51 -13.22 19.83 -7.40
CA TYR A 51 -12.00 19.39 -8.07
C TYR A 51 -12.24 18.29 -9.11
N ASP A 52 -13.47 17.78 -9.23
CA ASP A 52 -13.87 16.70 -10.14
C ASP A 52 -13.64 16.99 -11.63
N ARG A 53 -13.24 18.26 -11.97
CA ARG A 53 -12.94 18.69 -13.33
C ARG A 53 -11.46 18.79 -13.64
N VAL A 54 -10.60 18.53 -12.67
CA VAL A 54 -9.16 18.52 -12.89
C VAL A 54 -8.80 17.16 -13.46
N ALA A 55 -8.47 17.13 -14.74
CA ALA A 55 -8.00 15.90 -15.38
C ALA A 55 -6.70 15.43 -14.75
N GLU A 56 -6.56 14.13 -14.62
CA GLU A 56 -5.29 13.52 -14.20
C GLU A 56 -4.18 13.97 -15.15
N PRO A 57 -3.06 14.50 -14.64
CA PRO A 57 -1.93 14.86 -15.47
C PRO A 57 -1.36 13.63 -16.18
N HIS A 58 -0.89 13.80 -17.40
CA HIS A 58 -0.22 12.71 -18.10
C HIS A 58 0.98 12.22 -17.28
N GLY A 59 1.05 10.91 -17.03
CA GLY A 59 2.13 10.30 -16.26
C GLY A 59 2.07 10.53 -14.74
N TRP A 60 0.94 10.99 -14.20
CA TRP A 60 0.74 11.22 -12.76
C TRP A 60 1.08 9.99 -11.88
N ASN A 61 0.94 8.78 -12.43
CA ASN A 61 1.25 7.53 -11.75
C ASN A 61 2.65 6.99 -12.07
N THR A 62 3.45 7.73 -12.85
CA THR A 62 4.83 7.33 -13.19
C THR A 62 5.78 7.75 -12.09
N ARG A 63 5.96 6.87 -11.13
CA ARG A 63 6.78 7.13 -9.93
C ARG A 63 8.27 6.98 -10.24
N PRO A 64 9.11 7.98 -9.93
CA PRO A 64 10.55 7.85 -10.10
C PRO A 64 11.11 6.79 -9.14
N ALA A 65 11.79 5.77 -9.69
CA ALA A 65 12.47 4.75 -8.89
C ALA A 65 13.82 5.28 -8.34
N ASN A 66 14.45 6.17 -9.08
CA ASN A 66 15.66 6.86 -8.67
C ASN A 66 15.35 8.33 -8.45
N PHE A 67 15.63 8.85 -7.28
CA PHE A 67 15.38 10.24 -6.91
C PHE A 67 16.43 10.72 -5.90
N ASP A 68 16.67 12.02 -5.91
CA ASP A 68 17.53 12.65 -4.91
C ASP A 68 16.73 12.89 -3.61
N ARG A 69 17.04 12.12 -2.57
CA ARG A 69 16.40 12.30 -1.26
C ARG A 69 16.58 13.70 -0.70
N GLY A 70 17.73 14.32 -0.97
CA GLY A 70 18.02 15.66 -0.50
C GLY A 70 17.08 16.72 -1.04
N ALA A 71 16.55 16.52 -2.25
CA ALA A 71 15.55 17.41 -2.84
C ALA A 71 14.20 17.39 -2.12
N TYR A 72 13.87 16.29 -1.43
CA TYR A 72 12.62 16.12 -0.69
C TYR A 72 12.72 16.44 0.80
N GLN A 73 13.90 16.40 1.40
CA GLN A 73 14.10 16.53 2.86
C GLN A 73 13.80 17.95 3.38
N HIS A 74 12.57 18.39 3.19
CA HIS A 74 12.13 19.75 3.52
C HIS A 74 10.78 19.77 4.22
N ASN A 75 10.54 20.86 4.92
CA ASN A 75 9.23 21.24 5.44
C ASN A 75 8.80 22.50 4.72
N PHE A 76 7.73 22.43 3.96
CA PHE A 76 7.18 23.53 3.21
C PHE A 76 5.90 24.06 3.85
N GLN A 77 5.53 25.28 3.49
CA GLN A 77 4.24 25.85 3.77
C GLN A 77 3.44 25.87 2.47
N ALA A 78 2.27 25.27 2.43
CA ALA A 78 1.44 25.28 1.24
C ALA A 78 1.10 26.72 0.80
N ALA A 79 1.21 26.96 -0.50
CA ALA A 79 0.89 28.27 -1.08
C ALA A 79 -0.60 28.61 -0.99
N ARG A 80 -1.46 27.59 -0.87
CA ARG A 80 -2.91 27.73 -0.72
C ARG A 80 -3.49 26.54 0.04
N ARG A 81 -4.66 26.76 0.64
CA ARG A 81 -5.45 25.71 1.30
C ARG A 81 -6.54 25.17 0.38
N PHE A 82 -6.78 23.89 0.49
CA PHE A 82 -7.84 23.21 -0.25
C PHE A 82 -8.94 22.78 0.71
N LYS A 83 -10.20 23.12 0.38
CA LYS A 83 -11.36 22.69 1.17
C LYS A 83 -11.71 21.27 0.80
N ILE A 84 -11.51 20.35 1.73
CA ILE A 84 -11.90 18.94 1.60
C ILE A 84 -12.75 18.54 2.80
N GLY A 85 -13.26 17.30 2.79
CA GLY A 85 -14.05 16.77 3.90
C GLY A 85 -13.28 16.74 5.23
N PRO A 86 -14.01 16.56 6.36
CA PRO A 86 -13.40 16.54 7.68
C PRO A 86 -12.36 15.42 7.80
N TYR A 87 -11.31 15.65 8.57
CA TYR A 87 -10.31 14.66 8.89
C TYR A 87 -10.81 13.71 9.99
N HIS A 88 -10.78 12.42 9.72
CA HIS A 88 -11.13 11.38 10.68
C HIS A 88 -9.87 10.88 11.36
N ARG A 89 -9.64 11.33 12.58
CA ARG A 89 -8.42 11.03 13.33
C ARG A 89 -8.25 9.54 13.60
N PRO A 90 -7.05 8.96 13.42
CA PRO A 90 -6.80 7.57 13.78
C PRO A 90 -6.88 7.36 15.30
N VAL A 91 -7.06 6.11 15.72
CA VAL A 91 -7.03 5.75 17.14
C VAL A 91 -5.67 6.12 17.72
N GLY A 92 -5.68 6.81 18.86
CA GLY A 92 -4.46 7.27 19.52
C GLY A 92 -3.85 8.54 18.90
N TRP A 93 -4.58 9.21 17.99
CA TRP A 93 -4.12 10.46 17.41
C TRP A 93 -3.89 11.52 18.50
N ALA A 94 -2.79 12.23 18.38
CA ALA A 94 -2.49 13.41 19.18
C ALA A 94 -2.01 14.52 18.24
N ALA A 95 -2.38 15.76 18.54
CA ALA A 95 -1.89 16.90 17.78
C ALA A 95 -0.37 16.94 17.84
N HIS A 96 0.28 16.85 16.69
CA HIS A 96 1.72 16.88 16.55
C HIS A 96 2.09 17.64 15.28
N ARG A 97 3.10 18.50 15.35
CA ARG A 97 3.66 19.12 14.18
C ARG A 97 4.80 18.25 13.64
N TRP A 98 4.46 17.44 12.68
CA TRP A 98 5.43 16.54 12.05
C TRP A 98 6.49 17.31 11.25
N ALA A 99 7.67 16.73 11.13
CA ALA A 99 8.77 17.24 10.32
C ALA A 99 9.46 16.09 9.58
N PHE A 100 10.16 16.39 8.51
CA PHE A 100 10.95 15.39 7.79
C PHE A 100 11.95 14.69 8.72
N GLY A 101 12.24 13.41 8.45
CA GLY A 101 13.12 12.57 9.26
C GLY A 101 12.45 11.94 10.48
N GLN A 102 11.25 12.39 10.86
CA GLN A 102 10.47 11.73 11.92
C GLN A 102 9.78 10.47 11.40
N ILE A 103 9.42 9.58 12.32
CA ILE A 103 8.72 8.32 12.00
C ILE A 103 7.24 8.49 12.35
N LEU A 104 6.38 8.40 11.33
CA LEU A 104 4.93 8.43 11.48
C LEU A 104 4.44 7.05 11.95
N PRO A 105 3.63 6.94 13.02
CA PRO A 105 3.07 5.66 13.44
C PRO A 105 2.16 5.07 12.37
N ARG A 106 2.15 3.75 12.21
CA ARG A 106 1.45 3.05 11.13
C ARG A 106 -0.05 3.36 11.04
N ALA A 107 -0.69 3.65 12.17
CA ALA A 107 -2.10 4.04 12.20
C ALA A 107 -2.41 5.32 11.42
N TYR A 108 -1.42 6.21 11.25
CA TYR A 108 -1.57 7.51 10.57
C TYR A 108 -1.44 7.42 9.05
N PHE A 109 -0.87 6.34 8.51
CA PHE A 109 -0.74 6.12 7.07
C PHE A 109 -1.43 4.85 6.58
N ALA A 110 -2.52 4.45 7.25
CA ALA A 110 -3.46 3.47 6.71
C ALA A 110 -4.09 4.00 5.40
N SER A 111 -4.63 3.10 4.59
CA SER A 111 -5.18 3.44 3.26
C SER A 111 -6.21 4.57 3.26
N SER A 112 -6.96 4.75 4.36
CA SER A 112 -7.95 5.83 4.52
C SER A 112 -7.34 7.24 4.62
N TYR A 113 -6.04 7.34 4.85
CA TYR A 113 -5.32 8.62 4.97
C TYR A 113 -4.47 8.93 3.75
N LEU A 114 -4.36 8.01 2.80
CA LEU A 114 -3.59 8.20 1.58
C LEU A 114 -4.25 9.25 0.69
N ILE A 115 -3.44 10.15 0.16
CA ILE A 115 -3.84 11.17 -0.80
C ILE A 115 -3.50 10.62 -2.20
N ALA A 116 -4.43 9.85 -2.77
CA ALA A 116 -4.23 9.25 -4.10
C ALA A 116 -4.16 10.32 -5.19
N ASP A 117 -5.04 11.31 -5.11
CA ASP A 117 -5.19 12.39 -6.09
C ASP A 117 -4.32 13.60 -5.73
N TYR A 118 -3.07 13.36 -5.35
CA TYR A 118 -2.13 14.36 -4.83
C TYR A 118 -1.95 15.56 -5.77
N TRP A 119 -2.10 15.38 -7.09
CA TRP A 119 -2.02 16.49 -8.08
C TRP A 119 -3.11 17.55 -7.92
N LEU A 120 -4.29 17.16 -7.37
CA LEU A 120 -5.37 18.09 -7.08
C LEU A 120 -4.97 19.13 -6.03
N PHE A 121 -4.01 18.79 -5.20
CA PHE A 121 -3.51 19.58 -4.09
C PHE A 121 -2.16 20.24 -4.38
N ALA A 122 -1.72 20.22 -5.65
CA ALA A 122 -0.42 20.71 -6.09
C ALA A 122 0.78 20.03 -5.40
N LEU A 123 0.58 18.79 -4.94
CA LEU A 123 1.65 17.97 -4.40
C LEU A 123 2.41 17.27 -5.54
N GLU A 124 3.69 17.05 -5.33
CA GLU A 124 4.56 16.41 -6.31
C GLU A 124 4.26 14.90 -6.44
N VAL A 125 4.68 14.32 -7.57
CA VAL A 125 4.61 12.86 -7.77
C VAL A 125 5.47 12.16 -6.72
N PRO A 126 4.88 11.30 -5.86
CA PRO A 126 5.66 10.61 -4.85
C PRO A 126 6.63 9.62 -5.49
N PRO A 127 7.88 9.52 -5.03
CA PRO A 127 8.82 8.50 -5.47
C PRO A 127 8.32 7.08 -5.19
N ALA A 128 8.88 6.09 -5.86
CA ALA A 128 8.58 4.69 -5.57
C ALA A 128 8.88 4.36 -4.11
N GLY A 129 7.93 3.70 -3.43
CA GLY A 129 8.02 3.37 -2.01
C GLY A 129 7.58 4.47 -1.05
N TYR A 130 7.08 5.60 -1.58
CA TYR A 130 6.54 6.70 -0.78
C TYR A 130 5.10 7.02 -1.19
N GLU A 131 4.31 7.52 -0.23
CA GLU A 131 2.92 7.93 -0.43
C GLU A 131 2.66 9.26 0.29
N TRP A 132 1.81 10.09 -0.32
CA TRP A 132 1.27 11.23 0.38
C TRP A 132 0.17 10.82 1.34
N VAL A 133 0.25 11.31 2.57
CA VAL A 133 -0.67 11.02 3.67
C VAL A 133 -1.20 12.32 4.24
N ARG A 134 -2.49 12.36 4.52
CA ARG A 134 -3.11 13.48 5.24
C ARG A 134 -2.98 13.27 6.75
N ASP A 135 -2.49 14.26 7.47
CA ASP A 135 -2.65 14.39 8.92
C ASP A 135 -3.21 15.76 9.26
N ASP A 136 -4.49 15.78 9.61
CA ASP A 136 -5.29 16.98 9.88
C ASP A 136 -5.26 17.98 8.71
N THR A 137 -4.50 19.07 8.82
CA THR A 137 -4.34 20.09 7.78
C THR A 137 -3.14 19.86 6.88
N ASP A 138 -2.26 18.94 7.22
CA ASP A 138 -0.96 18.79 6.61
C ASP A 138 -0.93 17.59 5.64
N ALA A 139 -0.06 17.66 4.64
CA ALA A 139 0.28 16.53 3.78
C ALA A 139 1.72 16.08 4.08
N LEU A 140 1.89 14.78 4.31
CA LEU A 140 3.16 14.15 4.67
C LEU A 140 3.56 13.15 3.58
N LEU A 141 4.75 13.27 3.03
CA LEU A 141 5.32 12.26 2.13
C LEU A 141 6.03 11.21 2.97
N VAL A 142 5.49 9.99 3.00
CA VAL A 142 5.88 8.96 3.97
C VAL A 142 6.36 7.71 3.27
N SER A 143 7.45 7.12 3.73
CA SER A 143 7.88 5.78 3.33
C SER A 143 6.84 4.74 3.74
N THR A 144 6.35 3.96 2.79
CA THR A 144 5.34 2.91 3.05
C THR A 144 5.91 1.74 3.86
N ASP A 145 7.22 1.59 3.86
CA ASP A 145 7.93 0.53 4.58
C ASP A 145 8.24 0.92 6.02
N THR A 146 8.86 2.07 6.22
CA THR A 146 9.41 2.48 7.53
C THR A 146 8.54 3.49 8.27
N GLY A 147 7.66 4.21 7.58
CA GLY A 147 6.93 5.35 8.13
C GLY A 147 7.77 6.63 8.23
N GLU A 148 9.00 6.63 7.72
CA GLU A 148 9.85 7.83 7.72
C GLU A 148 9.23 8.93 6.86
N ILE A 149 9.10 10.11 7.41
CA ILE A 149 8.61 11.30 6.73
C ILE A 149 9.75 11.89 5.90
N LEU A 150 9.58 11.93 4.59
CA LEU A 150 10.54 12.47 3.65
C LEU A 150 10.34 13.96 3.40
N GLN A 151 9.07 14.42 3.43
CA GLN A 151 8.68 15.80 3.20
C GLN A 151 7.38 16.13 3.92
N VAL A 152 7.20 17.37 4.29
CA VAL A 152 5.96 17.89 4.85
C VAL A 152 5.52 19.14 4.08
N GLU A 153 4.24 19.18 3.73
CA GLU A 153 3.54 20.35 3.26
C GLU A 153 2.52 20.75 4.32
N TYR A 154 2.79 21.84 5.04
CA TYR A 154 1.90 22.34 6.08
C TYR A 154 0.73 23.11 5.50
N ASP A 155 -0.43 23.02 6.17
CA ASP A 155 -1.63 23.81 5.86
C ASP A 155 -2.16 23.61 4.43
N VAL A 156 -2.05 22.41 3.89
CA VAL A 156 -2.62 22.04 2.58
C VAL A 156 -4.14 22.00 2.64
N PHE A 157 -4.69 21.52 3.75
CA PHE A 157 -6.13 21.28 3.91
C PHE A 157 -6.76 22.24 4.92
N GLY A 158 -8.05 22.58 4.69
CA GLY A 158 -8.80 23.49 5.56
C GLY A 158 -10.29 23.29 5.47
#